data_91ecef27187f5f3b5fea1aa0eec00420
#
_entry.id   91ecef27187f5f3b5fea1aa0eec00420
#
_cell.length_a   1.000
_cell.length_b   1.000
_cell.length_c   1.000
_cell.angle_alpha   90.00
_cell.angle_beta   90.00
_cell.angle_gamma   90.00
#
_symmetry.space_group_name_H-M   'P 1'
#
loop_
_entity.id
_entity.type
_entity.pdbx_description
1 polymer ?
#
loop_
_entity_poly.entity_id
_entity_poly.type
_entity_poly.pdbx_seq_one_letter_code
_entity_poly.pdbx_strand_id
1 'polypeptide(L)'
;MNFKNLIASALLVTAGCVESTSTHLGPNGLPYQRAYIISQSDIGHIQFSMLDGVNSIRRARGLTSLNLNAELNAAAATHSRDMSVQNRAWHFGSDGSSPPERLLRVGYQGKLLGENISETFESELETLAAWMENPATRDVLLTDSAKDMGFSWFQEASGKIWWTLVTGIPNKT
;
A
#
# COMPACT_ATOMS: atom_id res chain seq x y z
N MET A 1 9.17 69.71 -38.94
CA MET A 1 7.95 68.87 -38.78
C MET A 1 8.40 67.58 -38.20
N ASN A 2 8.22 67.39 -36.84
CA ASN A 2 8.67 66.20 -36.13
C ASN A 2 7.45 65.37 -35.75
N PHE A 3 7.32 64.20 -36.35
CA PHE A 3 6.35 63.15 -35.93
C PHE A 3 6.94 62.31 -34.81
N LYS A 4 6.36 62.39 -33.62
CA LYS A 4 6.66 61.49 -32.51
C LYS A 4 5.75 60.29 -32.63
N ASN A 5 6.35 59.13 -32.85
CA ASN A 5 5.66 57.84 -32.76
C ASN A 5 5.44 57.46 -31.31
N LEU A 6 4.19 57.37 -30.89
CA LEU A 6 3.77 56.80 -29.61
C LEU A 6 3.60 55.26 -29.81
N ILE A 7 4.44 54.50 -29.15
CA ILE A 7 4.28 53.04 -29.07
C ILE A 7 3.46 52.74 -27.79
N ALA A 8 2.24 52.30 -28.00
CA ALA A 8 1.39 51.84 -26.91
C ALA A 8 1.71 50.34 -26.63
N SER A 9 2.35 50.09 -25.49
CA SER A 9 2.55 48.70 -25.00
C SER A 9 1.26 48.20 -24.32
N ALA A 10 0.63 47.23 -24.93
CA ALA A 10 -0.49 46.52 -24.32
C ALA A 10 0.03 45.43 -23.33
N LEU A 11 -0.22 45.62 -22.04
CA LEU A 11 0.01 44.60 -21.03
C LEU A 11 -1.11 43.55 -21.13
N LEU A 12 -0.76 42.33 -21.54
CA LEU A 12 -1.65 41.17 -21.40
C LEU A 12 -1.61 40.70 -19.94
N VAL A 13 -2.68 40.92 -19.19
CA VAL A 13 -2.90 40.32 -17.89
C VAL A 13 -3.52 38.94 -18.10
N THR A 14 -2.74 37.87 -17.94
CA THR A 14 -3.26 36.50 -17.89
C THR A 14 -3.88 36.27 -16.53
N ALA A 15 -5.22 36.25 -16.47
CA ALA A 15 -5.94 35.77 -15.28
C ALA A 15 -5.72 34.25 -15.15
N GLY A 16 -4.81 33.88 -14.26
CA GLY A 16 -4.69 32.47 -13.81
C GLY A 16 -5.94 32.09 -13.02
N CYS A 17 -6.71 31.14 -13.52
CA CYS A 17 -7.76 30.49 -12.73
C CYS A 17 -7.09 29.77 -11.58
N VAL A 18 -7.20 30.32 -10.38
CA VAL A 18 -6.93 29.58 -9.15
C VAL A 18 -8.14 28.66 -8.93
N GLU A 19 -8.00 27.37 -9.19
CA GLU A 19 -8.98 26.39 -8.77
C GLU A 19 -9.06 26.46 -7.24
N SER A 20 -10.15 27.00 -6.71
CA SER A 20 -10.47 26.94 -5.29
C SER A 20 -10.83 25.48 -4.96
N THR A 21 -9.87 24.74 -4.42
CA THR A 21 -10.16 23.49 -3.73
C THR A 21 -11.03 23.81 -2.52
N SER A 22 -12.35 23.57 -2.64
CA SER A 22 -13.27 23.67 -1.52
C SER A 22 -12.90 22.59 -0.47
N THR A 23 -12.15 22.98 0.54
CA THR A 23 -11.89 22.15 1.72
C THR A 23 -13.20 22.09 2.51
N HIS A 24 -13.91 20.96 2.43
CA HIS A 24 -15.03 20.70 3.32
C HIS A 24 -14.48 20.55 4.74
N LEU A 25 -14.90 21.46 5.65
CA LEU A 25 -14.54 21.41 7.06
C LEU A 25 -15.53 20.54 7.82
N GLY A 26 -15.03 19.72 8.73
CA GLY A 26 -15.85 18.96 9.66
C GLY A 26 -16.51 19.86 10.74
N PRO A 27 -17.39 19.30 11.58
CA PRO A 27 -18.11 20.04 12.63
C PRO A 27 -17.17 20.74 13.64
N ASN A 28 -15.91 20.30 13.72
CA ASN A 28 -14.85 20.87 14.57
C ASN A 28 -14.02 21.95 13.86
N GLY A 29 -14.39 22.37 12.65
CA GLY A 29 -13.68 23.39 11.87
C GLY A 29 -12.36 22.89 11.25
N LEU A 30 -12.01 21.62 11.37
CA LEU A 30 -10.83 21.01 10.76
C LEU A 30 -11.21 20.39 9.42
N PRO A 31 -10.29 20.34 8.42
CA PRO A 31 -10.51 19.60 7.19
C PRO A 31 -10.85 18.14 7.51
N TYR A 32 -11.87 17.58 6.84
CA TYR A 32 -12.03 16.13 6.86
C TYR A 32 -10.73 15.50 6.38
N GLN A 33 -10.15 14.60 7.17
CA GLN A 33 -9.10 13.74 6.65
C GLN A 33 -9.71 12.94 5.49
N ARG A 34 -9.25 13.22 4.28
CA ARG A 34 -9.63 12.39 3.14
C ARG A 34 -9.04 11.01 3.38
N ALA A 35 -9.90 10.01 3.45
CA ALA A 35 -9.43 8.64 3.39
C ALA A 35 -8.54 8.48 2.14
N TYR A 36 -7.41 7.79 2.29
CA TYR A 36 -6.58 7.40 1.16
C TYR A 36 -7.40 6.50 0.26
N ILE A 37 -7.73 6.97 -0.95
CA ILE A 37 -8.54 6.21 -1.90
C ILE A 37 -7.65 5.66 -3.01
N ILE A 38 -7.65 4.34 -3.15
CA ILE A 38 -6.86 3.61 -4.12
C ILE A 38 -7.67 3.48 -5.42
N SER A 39 -7.12 4.00 -6.52
CA SER A 39 -7.70 3.82 -7.85
C SER A 39 -7.16 2.57 -8.53
N GLN A 40 -7.86 2.09 -9.57
CA GLN A 40 -7.42 0.94 -10.35
C GLN A 40 -6.04 1.15 -11.01
N SER A 41 -5.70 2.40 -11.37
CA SER A 41 -4.41 2.77 -11.94
C SER A 41 -3.25 2.67 -10.95
N ASP A 42 -3.53 2.70 -9.63
CA ASP A 42 -2.51 2.77 -8.59
C ASP A 42 -2.04 1.38 -8.13
N ILE A 43 -2.75 0.32 -8.51
CA ILE A 43 -2.49 -1.05 -8.01
C ILE A 43 -1.02 -1.46 -8.19
N GLY A 44 -0.48 -1.35 -9.40
CA GLY A 44 0.91 -1.70 -9.66
C GLY A 44 1.88 -0.82 -8.90
N HIS A 45 1.61 0.49 -8.86
CA HIS A 45 2.43 1.46 -8.13
C HIS A 45 2.50 1.13 -6.64
N ILE A 46 1.37 0.86 -6.00
CA ILE A 46 1.28 0.54 -4.56
C ILE A 46 2.05 -0.76 -4.24
N GLN A 47 1.92 -1.81 -5.06
CA GLN A 47 2.65 -3.05 -4.86
C GLN A 47 4.17 -2.85 -4.98
N PHE A 48 4.62 -2.10 -5.99
CA PHE A 48 6.04 -1.80 -6.15
C PHE A 48 6.57 -0.84 -5.08
N SER A 49 5.79 0.15 -4.67
CA SER A 49 6.11 1.07 -3.59
C SER A 49 6.35 0.31 -2.27
N MET A 50 5.45 -0.61 -1.91
CA MET A 50 5.65 -1.48 -0.74
C MET A 50 6.91 -2.35 -0.89
N LEU A 51 7.12 -2.99 -2.04
CA LEU A 51 8.30 -3.82 -2.29
C LEU A 51 9.59 -3.03 -2.15
N ASP A 52 9.65 -1.83 -2.77
CA ASP A 52 10.83 -0.97 -2.72
C ASP A 52 11.09 -0.47 -1.29
N GLY A 53 10.05 -0.11 -0.56
CA GLY A 53 10.15 0.26 0.85
C GLY A 53 10.74 -0.86 1.70
N VAL A 54 10.18 -2.07 1.61
CA VAL A 54 10.68 -3.26 2.31
C VAL A 54 12.12 -3.56 1.91
N ASN A 55 12.43 -3.56 0.61
CA ASN A 55 13.77 -3.85 0.11
C ASN A 55 14.80 -2.79 0.49
N SER A 56 14.42 -1.52 0.57
CA SER A 56 15.29 -0.46 1.09
C SER A 56 15.68 -0.72 2.55
N ILE A 57 14.71 -1.10 3.39
CA ILE A 57 14.95 -1.41 4.78
C ILE A 57 15.82 -2.67 4.93
N ARG A 58 15.57 -3.70 4.12
CA ARG A 58 16.33 -4.95 4.11
C ARG A 58 17.78 -4.71 3.70
N ARG A 59 18.02 -3.99 2.59
CA ARG A 59 19.37 -3.62 2.13
C ARG A 59 20.17 -2.83 3.19
N ALA A 60 19.52 -1.89 3.88
CA ALA A 60 20.16 -1.14 4.96
C ALA A 60 20.60 -2.01 6.14
N ARG A 61 20.11 -3.25 6.22
CA ARG A 61 20.47 -4.27 7.23
C ARG A 61 21.33 -5.42 6.67
N GLY A 62 21.80 -5.31 5.42
CA GLY A 62 22.60 -6.35 4.77
C GLY A 62 21.82 -7.60 4.36
N LEU A 63 20.48 -7.53 4.35
CA LEU A 63 19.61 -8.64 3.95
C LEU A 63 19.39 -8.64 2.43
N THR A 64 19.14 -9.82 1.87
CA THR A 64 18.79 -9.94 0.44
C THR A 64 17.42 -9.34 0.16
N SER A 65 17.26 -8.71 -1.03
CA SER A 65 15.98 -8.20 -1.49
C SER A 65 14.97 -9.33 -1.72
N LEU A 66 13.68 -9.02 -1.52
CA LEU A 66 12.56 -9.88 -1.86
C LEU A 66 12.10 -9.62 -3.30
N ASN A 67 11.43 -10.61 -3.89
CA ASN A 67 10.73 -10.48 -5.16
C ASN A 67 9.22 -10.57 -4.94
N LEU A 68 8.44 -9.83 -5.74
CA LEU A 68 6.99 -10.05 -5.77
C LEU A 68 6.71 -11.43 -6.38
N ASN A 69 5.81 -12.16 -5.73
CA ASN A 69 5.38 -13.47 -6.15
C ASN A 69 3.86 -13.47 -6.36
N ALA A 70 3.41 -13.98 -7.51
CA ALA A 70 2.01 -13.92 -7.92
C ALA A 70 1.07 -14.75 -7.02
N GLU A 71 1.52 -15.92 -6.61
CA GLU A 71 0.77 -16.82 -5.73
C GLU A 71 0.63 -16.20 -4.34
N LEU A 72 1.70 -15.61 -3.79
CA LEU A 72 1.63 -14.91 -2.50
C LEU A 72 0.75 -13.65 -2.60
N ASN A 73 0.77 -12.92 -3.72
CA ASN A 73 -0.15 -11.81 -3.95
C ASN A 73 -1.62 -12.29 -3.97
N ALA A 74 -1.91 -13.42 -4.61
CA ALA A 74 -3.25 -13.98 -4.65
C ALA A 74 -3.73 -14.42 -3.26
N ALA A 75 -2.86 -15.05 -2.46
CA ALA A 75 -3.15 -15.40 -1.07
C ALA A 75 -3.46 -14.14 -0.24
N ALA A 76 -2.62 -13.10 -0.36
CA ALA A 76 -2.82 -11.83 0.33
C ALA A 76 -4.14 -11.15 -0.07
N ALA A 77 -4.47 -11.10 -1.38
CA ALA A 77 -5.71 -10.51 -1.88
C ALA A 77 -6.95 -11.22 -1.34
N THR A 78 -6.93 -12.55 -1.36
CA THR A 78 -8.02 -13.36 -0.81
C THR A 78 -8.22 -13.08 0.67
N HIS A 79 -7.14 -13.03 1.43
CA HIS A 79 -7.23 -12.82 2.88
C HIS A 79 -7.66 -11.40 3.25
N SER A 80 -7.16 -10.37 2.55
CA SER A 80 -7.59 -8.99 2.77
C SER A 80 -9.09 -8.83 2.58
N ARG A 81 -9.65 -9.43 1.51
CA ARG A 81 -11.08 -9.41 1.27
C ARG A 81 -11.87 -10.18 2.35
N ASP A 82 -11.34 -11.31 2.77
CA ASP A 82 -11.98 -12.15 3.78
C ASP A 82 -11.99 -11.47 5.17
N MET A 83 -10.93 -10.77 5.55
CA MET A 83 -10.90 -9.95 6.77
C MET A 83 -11.99 -8.87 6.75
N SER A 84 -12.24 -8.22 5.60
CA SER A 84 -13.33 -7.25 5.45
C SER A 84 -14.70 -7.91 5.67
N VAL A 85 -14.92 -9.09 5.09
CA VAL A 85 -16.18 -9.84 5.28
C VAL A 85 -16.39 -10.21 6.75
N GLN A 86 -15.33 -10.61 7.45
CA GLN A 86 -15.35 -10.92 8.89
C GLN A 86 -15.42 -9.66 9.77
N ASN A 87 -15.13 -8.48 9.20
CA ASN A 87 -14.91 -7.23 9.92
C ASN A 87 -13.89 -7.40 11.08
N ARG A 88 -12.81 -8.13 10.81
CA ARG A 88 -11.80 -8.49 11.81
C ARG A 88 -10.42 -8.68 11.18
N ALA A 89 -9.43 -7.94 11.69
CA ALA A 89 -8.02 -8.11 11.33
C ALA A 89 -7.41 -9.27 12.16
N TRP A 90 -7.39 -10.46 11.61
CA TRP A 90 -6.77 -11.65 12.22
C TRP A 90 -6.30 -12.63 11.13
N HIS A 91 -5.45 -13.59 11.51
CA HIS A 91 -4.75 -14.46 10.57
C HIS A 91 -5.56 -15.63 10.01
N PHE A 92 -6.75 -15.92 10.55
CA PHE A 92 -7.56 -17.04 10.08
C PHE A 92 -8.65 -16.57 9.13
N GLY A 93 -8.90 -17.37 8.09
CA GLY A 93 -10.01 -17.16 7.18
C GLY A 93 -11.38 -17.39 7.83
N SER A 94 -12.45 -16.86 7.22
CA SER A 94 -13.83 -17.12 7.64
C SER A 94 -14.22 -18.61 7.57
N ASP A 95 -13.51 -19.36 6.73
CA ASP A 95 -13.61 -20.81 6.59
C ASP A 95 -12.67 -21.58 7.56
N GLY A 96 -12.03 -20.88 8.48
CA GLY A 96 -11.05 -21.42 9.42
C GLY A 96 -9.65 -21.65 8.86
N SER A 97 -9.40 -21.31 7.59
CA SER A 97 -8.10 -21.54 6.98
C SER A 97 -6.99 -20.71 7.61
N SER A 98 -5.86 -21.35 7.87
CA SER A 98 -4.61 -20.72 8.32
C SER A 98 -3.84 -20.11 7.14
N PRO A 99 -2.86 -19.20 7.39
CA PRO A 99 -1.99 -18.67 6.35
C PRO A 99 -1.29 -19.75 5.50
N PRO A 100 -0.69 -20.85 6.08
CA PRO A 100 -0.11 -21.92 5.27
C PRO A 100 -1.12 -22.62 4.35
N GLU A 101 -2.35 -22.84 4.80
CA GLU A 101 -3.39 -23.45 3.96
C GLU A 101 -3.78 -22.56 2.79
N ARG A 102 -3.80 -21.24 2.97
CA ARG A 102 -4.04 -20.31 1.87
C ARG A 102 -2.92 -20.37 0.82
N LEU A 103 -1.66 -20.53 1.24
CA LEU A 103 -0.54 -20.71 0.32
C LEU A 103 -0.67 -21.98 -0.53
N LEU A 104 -1.09 -23.08 0.10
CA LEU A 104 -1.35 -24.35 -0.61
C LEU A 104 -2.46 -24.19 -1.65
N ARG A 105 -3.54 -23.49 -1.33
CA ARG A 105 -4.67 -23.28 -2.23
C ARG A 105 -4.30 -22.47 -3.48
N VAL A 106 -3.38 -21.52 -3.35
CA VAL A 106 -2.89 -20.73 -4.50
C VAL A 106 -1.73 -21.41 -5.23
N GLY A 107 -1.27 -22.57 -4.75
CA GLY A 107 -0.23 -23.35 -5.40
C GLY A 107 1.19 -22.85 -5.19
N TYR A 108 1.45 -22.04 -4.14
CA TYR A 108 2.80 -21.57 -3.84
C TYR A 108 3.73 -22.74 -3.52
N GLN A 109 4.79 -22.88 -4.31
CA GLN A 109 5.78 -23.94 -4.16
C GLN A 109 6.89 -23.54 -3.19
N GLY A 110 6.55 -23.42 -1.90
CA GLY A 110 7.46 -22.95 -0.87
C GLY A 110 6.86 -23.03 0.53
N LYS A 111 7.52 -22.37 1.47
CA LYS A 111 7.07 -22.27 2.86
C LYS A 111 6.70 -20.83 3.20
N LEU A 112 5.61 -20.68 3.96
CA LEU A 112 5.30 -19.45 4.66
C LEU A 112 6.41 -19.12 5.67
N LEU A 113 6.85 -17.88 5.71
CA LEU A 113 7.77 -17.37 6.74
C LEU A 113 7.09 -16.38 7.67
N GLY A 114 6.05 -15.68 7.20
CA GLY A 114 5.26 -14.80 8.03
C GLY A 114 4.17 -14.09 7.26
N GLU A 115 3.24 -13.51 8.00
CA GLU A 115 2.15 -12.71 7.48
C GLU A 115 1.95 -11.49 8.37
N ASN A 116 1.90 -10.30 7.77
CA ASN A 116 1.47 -9.05 8.41
C ASN A 116 0.11 -8.66 7.88
N ILE A 117 -0.75 -8.22 8.77
CA ILE A 117 -2.08 -7.72 8.46
C ILE A 117 -2.33 -6.38 9.14
N SER A 118 -3.17 -5.55 8.54
CA SER A 118 -3.62 -4.28 9.14
C SER A 118 -5.03 -3.92 8.67
N GLU A 119 -5.70 -3.16 9.51
CA GLU A 119 -6.96 -2.48 9.25
C GLU A 119 -6.72 -0.98 9.45
N THR A 120 -6.68 -0.20 8.36
CA THR A 120 -6.31 1.21 8.40
C THR A 120 -7.10 2.06 7.40
N PHE A 121 -6.86 3.38 7.43
CA PHE A 121 -7.27 4.32 6.39
C PHE A 121 -6.04 4.98 5.74
N GLU A 122 -4.85 4.47 6.02
CA GLU A 122 -3.54 5.00 5.67
C GLU A 122 -2.97 4.34 4.42
N SER A 123 -1.96 4.96 3.84
CA SER A 123 -1.25 4.44 2.68
C SER A 123 -0.41 3.19 3.02
N GLU A 124 0.07 2.52 1.97
CA GLU A 124 0.95 1.36 2.09
C GLU A 124 2.26 1.69 2.83
N LEU A 125 2.83 2.88 2.61
CA LEU A 125 4.08 3.27 3.27
C LEU A 125 3.89 3.65 4.73
N GLU A 126 2.78 4.28 5.09
CA GLU A 126 2.42 4.53 6.49
C GLU A 126 2.16 3.20 7.21
N THR A 127 1.49 2.25 6.56
CA THR A 127 1.30 0.89 7.09
C THR A 127 2.64 0.17 7.27
N LEU A 128 3.56 0.28 6.30
CA LEU A 128 4.92 -0.26 6.42
C LEU A 128 5.65 0.34 7.63
N ALA A 129 5.56 1.65 7.83
CA ALA A 129 6.18 2.32 8.97
C ALA A 129 5.63 1.76 10.30
N ALA A 130 4.32 1.60 10.43
CA ALA A 130 3.69 1.00 11.61
C ALA A 130 4.13 -0.45 11.84
N TRP A 131 4.24 -1.26 10.78
CA TRP A 131 4.78 -2.62 10.88
C TRP A 131 6.25 -2.65 11.32
N MET A 132 7.02 -1.64 10.98
CA MET A 132 8.42 -1.53 11.40
C MET A 132 8.57 -1.11 12.87
N GLU A 133 7.61 -0.43 13.45
CA GLU A 133 7.62 -0.06 14.87
C GLU A 133 7.34 -1.27 15.78
N ASN A 134 6.45 -2.18 15.37
CA ASN A 134 6.12 -3.36 16.15
C ASN A 134 7.11 -4.50 15.90
N PRO A 135 7.77 -5.06 16.93
CA PRO A 135 8.75 -6.15 16.76
C PRO A 135 8.21 -7.37 16.01
N ALA A 136 6.99 -7.80 16.32
CA ALA A 136 6.41 -9.02 15.72
C ALA A 136 6.21 -8.87 14.20
N THR A 137 5.66 -7.73 13.74
CA THR A 137 5.45 -7.48 12.31
C THR A 137 6.75 -7.11 11.60
N ARG A 138 7.66 -6.42 12.28
CA ARG A 138 9.01 -6.13 11.76
C ARG A 138 9.79 -7.39 11.46
N ASP A 139 9.75 -8.39 12.35
CA ASP A 139 10.50 -9.63 12.19
C ASP A 139 10.04 -10.41 10.94
N VAL A 140 8.77 -10.34 10.56
CA VAL A 140 8.27 -10.90 9.29
C VAL A 140 8.97 -10.24 8.09
N LEU A 141 9.09 -8.91 8.09
CA LEU A 141 9.72 -8.14 7.01
C LEU A 141 11.24 -8.36 6.93
N LEU A 142 11.88 -8.68 8.06
CA LEU A 142 13.33 -8.82 8.19
C LEU A 142 13.81 -10.27 8.27
N THR A 143 12.95 -11.26 8.12
CA THR A 143 13.34 -12.67 8.07
C THR A 143 14.40 -12.89 6.98
N ASP A 144 15.61 -13.31 7.37
CA ASP A 144 16.77 -13.40 6.47
C ASP A 144 16.54 -14.40 5.33
N SER A 145 15.94 -15.55 5.64
CA SER A 145 15.66 -16.62 4.68
C SER A 145 14.57 -16.26 3.64
N ALA A 146 13.81 -15.17 3.84
CA ALA A 146 12.76 -14.77 2.92
C ALA A 146 13.33 -14.41 1.54
N LYS A 147 12.64 -14.83 0.49
CA LYS A 147 12.97 -14.56 -0.92
C LYS A 147 11.81 -13.95 -1.68
N ASP A 148 10.58 -14.35 -1.34
CA ASP A 148 9.37 -13.94 -2.00
C ASP A 148 8.48 -13.14 -1.06
N MET A 149 7.75 -12.20 -1.64
CA MET A 149 6.75 -11.38 -0.96
C MET A 149 5.48 -11.32 -1.79
N GLY A 150 4.33 -11.43 -1.15
CA GLY A 150 3.04 -11.04 -1.67
C GLY A 150 2.50 -9.85 -0.88
N PHE A 151 1.92 -8.88 -1.57
CA PHE A 151 1.27 -7.74 -0.93
C PHE A 151 -0.01 -7.38 -1.65
N SER A 152 -1.10 -7.33 -0.92
CA SER A 152 -2.39 -6.96 -1.48
C SER A 152 -3.28 -6.34 -0.41
N TRP A 153 -4.44 -5.84 -0.86
CA TRP A 153 -5.42 -5.18 0.01
C TRP A 153 -6.83 -5.35 -0.52
N PHE A 154 -7.77 -5.02 0.35
CA PHE A 154 -9.15 -4.76 0.00
C PHE A 154 -9.57 -3.43 0.61
N GLN A 155 -10.14 -2.52 -0.20
CA GLN A 155 -10.66 -1.25 0.28
C GLN A 155 -12.18 -1.24 0.25
N GLU A 156 -12.79 -0.91 1.37
CA GLU A 156 -14.24 -0.74 1.51
C GLU A 156 -14.71 0.62 0.96
N ALA A 157 -15.98 0.74 0.68
CA ALA A 157 -16.60 2.00 0.26
C ALA A 157 -16.46 3.11 1.32
N SER A 158 -16.29 2.75 2.59
CA SER A 158 -16.00 3.66 3.70
C SER A 158 -14.60 4.29 3.60
N GLY A 159 -13.72 3.74 2.76
CA GLY A 159 -12.32 4.08 2.65
C GLY A 159 -11.40 3.22 3.53
N LYS A 160 -11.95 2.40 4.44
CA LYS A 160 -11.16 1.48 5.26
C LYS A 160 -10.44 0.47 4.38
N ILE A 161 -9.17 0.19 4.70
CA ILE A 161 -8.31 -0.70 3.93
C ILE A 161 -7.86 -1.86 4.82
N TRP A 162 -7.97 -3.06 4.28
CA TRP A 162 -7.48 -4.29 4.86
C TRP A 162 -6.22 -4.70 4.11
N TRP A 163 -5.07 -4.56 4.75
CA TRP A 163 -3.78 -4.87 4.17
C TRP A 163 -3.31 -6.27 4.57
N THR A 164 -2.70 -6.97 3.62
CA THR A 164 -2.02 -8.25 3.90
C THR A 164 -0.69 -8.27 3.17
N LEU A 165 0.38 -8.59 3.90
CA LEU A 165 1.70 -8.88 3.37
C LEU A 165 2.11 -10.28 3.81
N VAL A 166 2.57 -11.08 2.87
CA VAL A 166 3.03 -12.47 3.12
C VAL A 166 4.47 -12.59 2.67
N THR A 167 5.31 -13.23 3.48
CA THR A 167 6.68 -13.57 3.10
C THR A 167 6.84 -15.09 2.98
N GLY A 168 7.65 -15.51 2.03
CA GLY A 168 7.90 -16.92 1.77
C GLY A 168 9.32 -17.22 1.32
N ILE A 169 9.66 -18.52 1.37
CA ILE A 169 10.86 -19.06 0.76
C ILE A 169 10.45 -20.19 -0.19
N PRO A 170 10.79 -20.09 -1.51
CA PRO A 170 10.47 -21.15 -2.46
C PRO A 170 11.22 -22.45 -2.11
N ASN A 171 10.65 -23.58 -2.49
CA ASN A 171 11.34 -24.86 -2.39
C ASN A 171 12.60 -24.81 -3.28
N LYS A 172 13.67 -25.48 -2.84
CA LYS A 172 14.85 -25.63 -3.71
C LYS A 172 14.46 -26.49 -4.93
N THR A 173 14.64 -25.95 -6.09
CA THR A 173 14.60 -26.69 -7.38
C THR A 173 15.86 -27.55 -7.51
#